data_c518ca38b9d38902049fad23e6a9a7bb
#
_entry.id   c518ca38b9d38902049fad23e6a9a7bb
#
_cell.length_a   1.000
_cell.length_b   1.000
_cell.length_c   1.000
_cell.angle_alpha   90.00
_cell.angle_beta   90.00
_cell.angle_gamma   90.00
#
_symmetry.space_group_name_H-M   'P 1'
#
loop_
_entity.id
_entity.type
_entity.pdbx_description
1 polymer ?
#
loop_
_entity_poly.entity_id
_entity_poly.type
_entity_poly.pdbx_seq_one_letter_code
_entity_poly.pdbx_strand_id
1 'polypeptide(L)' 'MTTFDVNNEFDKMMEALGLGQLPKDDLQYIEMRKAFIGGSLVMFQTVAALQTVDEEIAVQQLAAISEHLMNVEI' A
#
# COMPACT_ATOMS: atom_id res chain seq x y z
N MET A 1 5.75 -12.99 14.28
CA MET A 1 5.19 -11.66 14.60
C MET A 1 5.53 -10.67 13.51
N THR A 2 4.57 -9.87 13.10
CA THR A 2 4.83 -8.88 12.06
C THR A 2 5.33 -7.58 12.67
N THR A 3 6.23 -6.90 11.96
CA THR A 3 6.68 -5.56 12.31
C THR A 3 5.94 -4.48 11.53
N PHE A 4 4.98 -4.90 10.70
CA PHE A 4 4.22 -3.95 9.88
C PHE A 4 3.24 -3.18 10.77
N ASP A 5 3.28 -1.85 10.66
CA ASP A 5 2.35 -0.94 11.32
C ASP A 5 1.86 0.03 10.26
N VAL A 6 0.57 -0.03 9.95
CA VAL A 6 0.00 0.78 8.87
C VAL A 6 0.14 2.28 9.15
N ASN A 7 0.04 2.69 10.40
CA ASN A 7 0.18 4.11 10.75
C ASN A 7 1.61 4.60 10.51
N ASN A 8 2.59 3.79 10.89
CA ASN A 8 3.99 4.12 10.67
C ASN A 8 4.32 4.17 9.17
N GLU A 9 3.83 3.22 8.41
CA GLU A 9 4.04 3.22 6.96
C GLU A 9 3.36 4.40 6.28
N PHE A 10 2.16 4.78 6.74
CA PHE A 10 1.50 5.96 6.25
C PHE A 10 2.31 7.23 6.54
N ASP A 11 2.83 7.36 7.76
CA ASP A 11 3.63 8.51 8.14
C ASP A 11 4.89 8.63 7.29
N LYS A 12 5.55 7.51 6.99
CA LYS A 12 6.69 7.48 6.09
C LYS A 12 6.33 7.97 4.69
N MET A 13 5.17 7.55 4.18
CA MET A 13 4.70 7.98 2.87
C MET A 13 4.44 9.48 2.86
N MET A 14 3.79 10.01 3.89
CA MET A 14 3.50 11.43 4.01
C MET A 14 4.79 12.26 4.03
N GLU A 15 5.79 11.80 4.76
CA GLU A 15 7.09 12.47 4.77
C GLU A 15 7.74 12.47 3.39
N ALA A 16 7.71 11.34 2.71
CA ALA A 16 8.28 11.22 1.37
C ALA A 16 7.59 12.14 0.36
N LEU A 17 6.30 12.43 0.56
CA LEU A 17 5.54 13.34 -0.28
C LEU A 17 5.69 14.81 0.11
N GLY A 18 6.46 15.09 1.17
CA GLY A 18 6.60 16.45 1.69
C GLY A 18 5.40 16.93 2.49
N LEU A 19 4.56 16.03 2.96
CA LEU A 19 3.32 16.32 3.67
C LEU A 19 3.38 15.94 5.14
N GLY A 20 4.56 15.65 5.66
CA GLY A 20 4.71 15.20 7.05
C GLY A 20 4.28 16.22 8.10
N GLN A 21 4.07 17.48 7.69
CA GLN A 21 3.67 18.54 8.60
C GLN A 21 2.16 18.76 8.66
N LEU A 22 1.38 18.03 7.86
CA LEU A 22 -0.08 18.18 7.89
C LEU A 22 -0.61 17.77 9.26
N PRO A 23 -1.47 18.60 9.88
CA PRO A 23 -2.14 18.23 11.14
C PRO A 23 -3.01 16.99 10.93
N LYS A 24 -3.11 16.17 11.97
CA LYS A 24 -3.87 14.92 11.89
C LYS A 24 -5.39 15.15 11.80
N ASP A 25 -5.85 16.35 12.16
CA ASP A 25 -7.25 16.73 12.03
C ASP A 25 -7.55 17.45 10.71
N ASP A 26 -6.55 17.66 9.86
CA ASP A 26 -6.76 18.22 8.53
C ASP A 26 -7.52 17.23 7.66
N LEU A 27 -8.50 17.72 6.90
CA LEU A 27 -9.30 16.87 6.03
C LEU A 27 -8.44 16.14 5.01
N GLN A 28 -7.42 16.79 4.46
CA GLN A 28 -6.51 16.16 3.51
C GLN A 28 -5.78 14.98 4.15
N TYR A 29 -5.30 15.13 5.38
CA TYR A 29 -4.65 14.04 6.11
C TYR A 29 -5.61 12.88 6.30
N ILE A 30 -6.83 13.16 6.75
CA ILE A 30 -7.84 12.14 7.03
C ILE A 30 -8.18 11.35 5.75
N GLU A 31 -8.41 12.05 4.65
CA GLU A 31 -8.79 11.41 3.40
C GLU A 31 -7.63 10.62 2.79
N MET A 32 -6.42 11.13 2.87
CA MET A 32 -5.25 10.41 2.40
C MET A 32 -5.01 9.15 3.22
N ARG A 33 -5.22 9.23 4.53
CA ARG A 33 -5.06 8.07 5.40
C ARG A 33 -6.09 6.98 5.06
N LYS A 34 -7.34 7.37 4.83
CA LYS A 34 -8.37 6.42 4.41
C LYS A 34 -8.00 5.75 3.10
N ALA A 35 -7.55 6.52 2.13
CA ALA A 35 -7.15 6.00 0.83
C ALA A 35 -5.97 5.03 0.94
N PHE A 36 -4.98 5.37 1.77
CA PHE A 36 -3.81 4.52 1.99
C PHE A 36 -4.22 3.19 2.63
N ILE A 37 -5.05 3.24 3.66
CA ILE A 37 -5.51 2.03 4.35
C ILE A 37 -6.36 1.18 3.40
N GLY A 38 -7.27 1.79 2.65
CA GLY A 38 -8.09 1.08 1.69
C GLY A 38 -7.26 0.41 0.60
N GLY A 39 -6.29 1.12 0.05
CA GLY A 39 -5.39 0.56 -0.96
C GLY A 39 -4.54 -0.58 -0.42
N SER A 40 -4.05 -0.42 0.82
CA SER A 40 -3.26 -1.47 1.49
C SER A 40 -4.10 -2.73 1.70
N LEU A 41 -5.37 -2.57 2.08
CA LEU A 41 -6.27 -3.71 2.29
C LEU A 41 -6.53 -4.44 0.98
N VAL A 42 -6.81 -3.72 -0.10
CA VAL A 42 -7.03 -4.31 -1.42
C VAL A 42 -5.80 -5.09 -1.86
N MET A 43 -4.61 -4.51 -1.70
CA MET A 43 -3.37 -5.18 -2.08
C MET A 43 -3.13 -6.42 -1.24
N PHE A 44 -3.39 -6.35 0.07
CA PHE A 44 -3.26 -7.51 0.95
C PHE A 44 -4.19 -8.63 0.50
N GLN A 45 -5.43 -8.31 0.17
CA GLN A 45 -6.40 -9.32 -0.29
C GLN A 45 -5.94 -9.96 -1.60
N THR A 46 -5.37 -9.16 -2.50
CA THR A 46 -4.83 -9.66 -3.76
C THR A 46 -3.67 -10.63 -3.51
N VAL A 47 -2.74 -10.27 -2.66
CA VAL A 47 -1.58 -11.11 -2.34
C VAL A 47 -2.04 -12.39 -1.62
N ALA A 48 -2.99 -12.27 -0.70
CA ALA A 48 -3.51 -13.43 0.02
C ALA A 48 -4.17 -14.44 -0.93
N ALA A 49 -4.85 -13.97 -1.96
CA ALA A 49 -5.48 -14.83 -2.96
C ALA A 49 -4.45 -15.65 -3.74
N LEU A 50 -3.22 -15.16 -3.88
CA LEU A 50 -2.16 -15.89 -4.58
C LEU A 50 -1.66 -17.11 -3.80
N GLN A 51 -2.00 -17.22 -2.53
CA GLN A 51 -1.61 -18.37 -1.72
C GLN A 51 -2.34 -19.66 -2.15
N THR A 52 -3.39 -19.52 -2.94
CA THR A 52 -4.17 -20.67 -3.41
C THR A 52 -3.69 -21.21 -4.76
N VAL A 53 -2.67 -20.59 -5.35
CA VAL A 53 -2.13 -21.00 -6.65
C VAL A 53 -0.72 -21.54 -6.48
N ASP A 54 -0.22 -22.17 -7.55
CA ASP A 54 1.15 -22.69 -7.58
C ASP A 54 2.15 -21.59 -7.27
N GLU A 55 3.23 -21.94 -6.55
CA GLU A 55 4.23 -20.99 -6.12
C GLU A 55 4.86 -20.23 -7.30
N GLU A 56 5.17 -20.93 -8.37
CA GLU A 56 5.75 -20.30 -9.56
C GLU A 56 4.79 -19.29 -10.18
N ILE A 57 3.51 -19.66 -10.26
CA ILE A 57 2.48 -18.76 -10.77
C ILE A 57 2.33 -17.56 -9.84
N ALA A 58 2.35 -17.78 -8.53
CA ALA A 58 2.24 -16.70 -7.55
C ALA A 58 3.39 -15.70 -7.71
N VAL A 59 4.61 -16.18 -7.89
CA VAL A 59 5.78 -15.31 -8.08
C VAL A 59 5.62 -14.50 -9.38
N GLN A 60 5.17 -15.12 -10.46
CA GLN A 60 4.94 -14.42 -11.72
C GLN A 60 3.86 -13.34 -11.59
N GLN A 61 2.78 -13.63 -10.85
CA GLN A 61 1.71 -12.68 -10.63
C GLN A 61 2.20 -11.50 -9.79
N LEU A 62 2.97 -11.75 -8.74
CA LEU A 62 3.53 -10.67 -7.92
C LEU A 62 4.46 -9.78 -8.74
N ALA A 63 5.29 -10.37 -9.58
CA ALA A 63 6.17 -9.61 -10.46
C ALA A 63 5.37 -8.74 -11.44
N ALA A 64 4.29 -9.28 -12.00
CA ALA A 64 3.43 -8.55 -12.93
C ALA A 64 2.72 -7.39 -12.22
N ILE A 65 2.24 -7.60 -10.99
CA ILE A 65 1.61 -6.53 -10.20
C ILE A 65 2.62 -5.42 -9.91
N SER A 66 3.83 -5.80 -9.50
CA SER A 66 4.88 -4.83 -9.19
C SER A 66 5.21 -3.99 -10.42
N GLU A 67 5.38 -4.63 -11.57
CA GLU A 67 5.69 -3.94 -12.82
C GLU A 67 4.56 -2.99 -13.20
N HIS A 68 3.32 -3.44 -13.09
CA HIS A 68 2.15 -2.61 -13.40
C HIS A 68 2.12 -1.36 -12.52
N LEU A 69 2.31 -1.53 -11.21
CA LEU A 69 2.27 -0.41 -10.28
C LEU A 69 3.39 0.60 -10.53
N MET A 70 4.57 0.11 -10.93
CA MET A 70 5.71 0.99 -11.21
C MET A 70 5.53 1.79 -12.49
N ASN A 71 4.68 1.33 -13.40
CA ASN A 71 4.47 1.97 -14.70
C ASN A 71 3.17 2.75 -14.78
N VAL A 72 2.39 2.80 -13.72
CA VAL A 72 1.15 3.60 -13.69
C VAL A 72 1.51 5.07 -13.63
N GLU A 73 0.90 5.85 -14.51
CA GLU A 73 1.02 7.31 -14.48
C GLU A 73 0.06 7.88 -13.43
N ILE A 74 0.58 8.77 -12.62
CA ILE A 74 -0.18 9.42 -11.55
C ILE A 74 -0.52 10.85 -11.95
#